data_5a0de1a43d624564bc0d7ce52cd9375e
#
_entry.id   5a0de1a43d624564bc0d7ce52cd9375e
#
_cell.length_a   1.000
_cell.length_b   1.000
_cell.length_c   1.000
_cell.angle_alpha   90.00
_cell.angle_beta   90.00
_cell.angle_gamma   90.00
#
_symmetry.space_group_name_H-M   'P 1'
#
loop_
_entity.id
_entity.type
_entity.pdbx_description
1 polymer ?
#
loop_
_entity_poly.entity_id
_entity_poly.type
_entity_poly.pdbx_seq_one_letter_code
_entity_poly.pdbx_strand_id
1 'polypeptide(L)'
;MRLAFVVPWFGEDLPGGAEAVVRELVFRLSRRGPLVEVLATCIRDFHADWSENFWPPGVSEVRGVPVRRFPVQPRRRRAFDRVNRRLMFGGLPADGRSPLPPRLERTYIGQQFRCPALVDYLTIARDAYDLFVFMPYMFASTYYGILAVGRKAVLIPALHDEAYAYLDLYKPMFEAAGAVVTQTPAEHALVRRLFGGSVAARTHLLGMGVETNTEGNAERFRRRYALPGRLLLYVGRRDVTKGVYRLIDCFLDYLEQGGEGELALIGPGELPEPVGRHPRIHDLGFVDRQTKYDAHRAADVFVLPSEHEAFSIVLLESWLAGVPALVEARGEAPREHCLHSGGGLYYHDAATFAAALRWFQRHPREAELMGRAGRDYVLANYSWPVVLARFEALFAAPCGGA
;
A
#
# COMPACT_ATOMS: atom_id res chain seq x y z
N MET A 1 -27.78 -2.65 4.85
CA MET A 1 -26.50 -3.11 5.43
C MET A 1 -25.78 -1.93 6.05
N ARG A 2 -25.25 -2.11 7.26
CA ARG A 2 -24.49 -1.10 8.00
C ARG A 2 -23.04 -1.56 8.20
N LEU A 3 -22.09 -0.81 7.66
CA LEU A 3 -20.66 -1.12 7.66
C LEU A 3 -19.89 -0.14 8.55
N ALA A 4 -18.97 -0.65 9.37
CA ALA A 4 -17.99 0.17 10.07
C ALA A 4 -16.60 -0.08 9.48
N PHE A 5 -15.91 0.97 9.02
CA PHE A 5 -14.51 0.91 8.66
C PHE A 5 -13.65 1.29 9.86
N VAL A 6 -12.83 0.36 10.33
CA VAL A 6 -11.98 0.55 11.51
C VAL A 6 -10.54 0.73 11.05
N VAL A 7 -10.04 1.95 11.19
CA VAL A 7 -8.70 2.34 10.74
C VAL A 7 -7.98 3.15 11.81
N PRO A 8 -6.63 3.17 11.84
CA PRO A 8 -5.90 3.93 12.86
C PRO A 8 -6.17 5.44 12.78
N TRP A 9 -6.26 6.00 11.57
CA TRP A 9 -6.55 7.42 11.28
C TRP A 9 -7.37 7.55 10.01
N PHE A 10 -8.12 8.64 9.90
CA PHE A 10 -8.94 8.93 8.73
C PHE A 10 -9.10 10.43 8.52
N GLY A 11 -8.91 10.89 7.27
CA GLY A 11 -9.05 12.30 6.87
C GLY A 11 -9.02 12.45 5.35
N GLU A 12 -9.37 13.64 4.87
CA GLU A 12 -9.47 13.92 3.44
C GLU A 12 -8.10 13.92 2.74
N ASP A 13 -7.11 14.59 3.34
CA ASP A 13 -5.82 14.88 2.73
C ASP A 13 -4.67 14.09 3.35
N LEU A 14 -4.96 12.90 3.91
CA LEU A 14 -3.91 12.06 4.48
C LEU A 14 -3.00 11.50 3.38
N PRO A 15 -1.68 11.65 3.53
CA PRO A 15 -0.71 11.04 2.63
C PRO A 15 -0.65 9.53 2.86
N GLY A 16 -0.35 8.78 1.78
CA GLY A 16 -0.16 7.33 1.84
C GLY A 16 -1.11 6.57 0.91
N GLY A 17 -0.61 5.45 0.38
CA GLY A 17 -1.37 4.62 -0.55
C GLY A 17 -2.52 3.88 0.13
N ALA A 18 -2.28 3.30 1.30
CA ALA A 18 -3.30 2.58 2.07
C ALA A 18 -4.43 3.50 2.51
N GLU A 19 -4.07 4.71 3.00
CA GLU A 19 -5.03 5.75 3.41
C GLU A 19 -5.91 6.20 2.23
N ALA A 20 -5.29 6.43 1.07
CA ALA A 20 -6.02 6.82 -0.14
C ALA A 20 -7.00 5.73 -0.60
N VAL A 21 -6.59 4.47 -0.57
CA VAL A 21 -7.42 3.34 -0.96
C VAL A 21 -8.62 3.17 -0.05
N VAL A 22 -8.40 3.16 1.28
CA VAL A 22 -9.50 3.04 2.25
C VAL A 22 -10.49 4.19 2.08
N ARG A 23 -9.98 5.40 1.95
CA ARG A 23 -10.79 6.59 1.76
C ARG A 23 -11.68 6.49 0.52
N GLU A 24 -11.11 6.10 -0.62
CA GLU A 24 -11.88 5.93 -1.86
C GLU A 24 -12.89 4.78 -1.76
N LEU A 25 -12.51 3.66 -1.12
CA LEU A 25 -13.43 2.54 -0.88
C LEU A 25 -14.63 2.97 -0.02
N VAL A 26 -14.37 3.67 1.09
CA VAL A 26 -15.39 4.23 1.98
C VAL A 26 -16.36 5.14 1.22
N PHE A 27 -15.83 6.14 0.49
CA PHE A 27 -16.66 7.11 -0.22
C PHE A 27 -17.46 6.50 -1.38
N ARG A 28 -16.92 5.49 -2.05
CA ARG A 28 -17.62 4.84 -3.14
C ARG A 28 -18.70 3.89 -2.63
N LEU A 29 -18.44 3.13 -1.59
CA LEU A 29 -19.43 2.26 -0.97
C LEU A 29 -20.58 3.06 -0.33
N SER A 30 -20.30 4.17 0.33
CA SER A 30 -21.36 5.02 0.94
C SER A 30 -22.36 5.57 -0.08
N ARG A 31 -21.97 5.67 -1.35
CA ARG A 31 -22.84 6.13 -2.46
C ARG A 31 -23.61 5.00 -3.14
N ARG A 32 -23.40 3.75 -2.74
CA ARG A 32 -23.97 2.56 -3.40
C ARG A 32 -24.99 1.80 -2.54
N GLY A 33 -25.45 2.41 -1.43
CA GLY A 33 -26.54 1.91 -0.61
C GLY A 33 -26.19 1.51 0.82
N PRO A 34 -25.04 0.91 1.17
CA PRO A 34 -24.71 0.65 2.56
C PRO A 34 -24.61 1.95 3.38
N LEU A 35 -25.06 1.90 4.63
CA LEU A 35 -24.74 2.93 5.61
C LEU A 35 -23.31 2.71 6.11
N VAL A 36 -22.41 3.60 5.78
CA VAL A 36 -21.00 3.52 6.11
C VAL A 36 -20.64 4.51 7.20
N GLU A 37 -19.96 4.05 8.25
CA GLU A 37 -19.34 4.88 9.30
C GLU A 37 -17.85 4.51 9.41
N VAL A 38 -17.00 5.50 9.67
CA VAL A 38 -15.58 5.26 9.95
C VAL A 38 -15.33 5.39 11.44
N LEU A 39 -14.64 4.40 12.01
CA LEU A 39 -14.19 4.35 13.39
C LEU A 39 -12.67 4.52 13.41
N ALA A 40 -12.16 5.64 13.89
CA ALA A 40 -10.74 5.97 13.87
C ALA A 40 -10.25 6.48 15.23
N THR A 41 -8.95 6.56 15.42
CA THR A 41 -8.38 7.25 16.58
C THR A 41 -8.33 8.76 16.34
N CYS A 42 -8.03 9.53 17.40
CA CYS A 42 -7.76 10.96 17.29
C CYS A 42 -6.35 11.29 16.76
N ILE A 43 -5.53 10.31 16.42
CA ILE A 43 -4.20 10.49 15.81
C ILE A 43 -4.36 11.14 14.43
N ARG A 44 -3.44 12.06 14.07
CA ARG A 44 -3.49 12.75 12.78
C ARG A 44 -3.20 11.82 11.61
N ASP A 45 -2.02 11.20 11.61
CA ASP A 45 -1.52 10.35 10.50
C ASP A 45 -0.37 9.43 10.98
N PHE A 46 0.20 8.66 10.04
CA PHE A 46 1.31 7.74 10.30
C PHE A 46 2.57 8.42 10.88
N HIS A 47 2.86 9.66 10.49
CA HIS A 47 4.07 10.38 10.89
C HIS A 47 3.91 11.18 12.18
N ALA A 48 2.68 11.30 12.69
CA ALA A 48 2.38 12.00 13.95
C ALA A 48 2.91 11.24 15.18
N ASP A 49 2.94 11.89 16.34
CA ASP A 49 3.09 11.17 17.61
C ASP A 49 1.80 10.41 17.92
N TRP A 50 1.87 9.10 17.96
CA TRP A 50 0.70 8.24 18.19
C TRP A 50 0.20 8.23 19.64
N SER A 51 0.69 9.12 20.50
CA SER A 51 0.16 9.42 21.83
C SER A 51 -0.56 10.76 21.89
N GLU A 52 -0.65 11.50 20.79
CA GLU A 52 -1.30 12.79 20.71
C GLU A 52 -2.68 12.69 20.05
N ASN A 53 -3.65 13.38 20.67
CA ASN A 53 -5.00 13.53 20.14
C ASN A 53 -5.06 14.81 19.30
N PHE A 54 -4.75 14.71 18.02
CA PHE A 54 -4.83 15.82 17.06
C PHE A 54 -6.29 16.19 16.73
N TRP A 55 -7.08 15.16 16.40
CA TRP A 55 -8.50 15.36 16.14
C TRP A 55 -9.31 15.35 17.43
N PRO A 56 -10.35 16.18 17.57
CA PRO A 56 -11.25 16.10 18.70
C PRO A 56 -11.99 14.75 18.71
N PRO A 57 -12.21 14.15 19.90
CA PRO A 57 -13.03 12.95 20.02
C PRO A 57 -14.50 13.24 19.72
N GLY A 58 -15.24 12.23 19.30
CA GLY A 58 -16.66 12.34 18.94
C GLY A 58 -16.91 12.05 17.48
N VAL A 59 -18.08 12.45 16.98
CA VAL A 59 -18.50 12.23 15.60
C VAL A 59 -18.36 13.52 14.81
N SER A 60 -17.70 13.43 13.68
CA SER A 60 -17.60 14.48 12.66
C SER A 60 -17.96 13.87 11.31
N GLU A 61 -17.93 14.67 10.26
CA GLU A 61 -18.22 14.22 8.90
C GLU A 61 -17.07 14.53 7.97
N VAL A 62 -16.77 13.60 7.05
CA VAL A 62 -15.81 13.78 5.96
C VAL A 62 -16.50 13.36 4.65
N ARG A 63 -16.75 14.30 3.76
CA ARG A 63 -17.46 14.10 2.47
C ARG A 63 -18.81 13.37 2.61
N GLY A 64 -19.59 13.67 3.62
CA GLY A 64 -20.89 13.05 3.87
C GLY A 64 -20.82 11.69 4.58
N VAL A 65 -19.63 11.23 4.98
CA VAL A 65 -19.46 9.99 5.75
C VAL A 65 -19.21 10.32 7.21
N PRO A 66 -19.99 9.76 8.16
CA PRO A 66 -19.71 9.90 9.60
C PRO A 66 -18.38 9.30 9.98
N VAL A 67 -17.57 10.05 10.73
CA VAL A 67 -16.29 9.62 11.27
C VAL A 67 -16.31 9.77 12.78
N ARG A 68 -16.30 8.66 13.50
CA ARG A 68 -16.25 8.63 14.96
C ARG A 68 -14.81 8.45 15.39
N ARG A 69 -14.28 9.41 16.16
CA ARG A 69 -12.91 9.42 16.65
C ARG A 69 -12.85 9.14 18.13
N PHE A 70 -11.87 8.29 18.49
CA PHE A 70 -11.65 7.83 19.85
C PHE A 70 -10.29 8.35 20.36
N PRO A 71 -10.23 8.87 21.59
CA PRO A 71 -9.01 9.41 22.15
C PRO A 71 -8.00 8.29 22.45
N VAL A 72 -6.73 8.55 22.12
CA VAL A 72 -5.62 7.71 22.53
C VAL A 72 -5.09 8.11 23.90
N GLN A 73 -4.54 7.14 24.60
CA GLN A 73 -3.93 7.30 25.91
C GLN A 73 -2.40 7.33 25.81
N PRO A 74 -1.69 7.89 26.82
CA PRO A 74 -0.25 7.84 26.90
C PRO A 74 0.30 6.41 26.80
N ARG A 75 1.45 6.25 26.13
CA ARG A 75 2.13 4.98 25.87
C ARG A 75 3.60 5.01 26.26
N ARG A 76 4.22 3.87 26.37
CA ARG A 76 5.67 3.74 26.61
C ARG A 76 6.43 3.77 25.27
N ARG A 77 6.52 4.94 24.63
CA ARG A 77 7.12 5.13 23.30
C ARG A 77 8.50 4.44 23.18
N ARG A 78 9.42 4.68 24.11
CA ARG A 78 10.78 4.06 24.10
C ARG A 78 10.75 2.53 24.12
N ALA A 79 9.75 1.92 24.77
CA ALA A 79 9.60 0.47 24.80
C ALA A 79 9.15 -0.04 23.43
N PHE A 80 8.17 0.63 22.80
CA PHE A 80 7.74 0.34 21.44
C PHE A 80 8.89 0.51 20.44
N ASP A 81 9.56 1.66 20.43
CA ASP A 81 10.62 1.98 19.45
C ASP A 81 11.78 0.97 19.52
N ARG A 82 12.11 0.46 20.70
CA ARG A 82 13.14 -0.57 20.86
C ARG A 82 12.75 -1.88 20.19
N VAL A 83 11.50 -2.30 20.34
CA VAL A 83 10.99 -3.54 19.75
C VAL A 83 10.81 -3.35 18.24
N ASN A 84 10.23 -2.23 17.84
CA ASN A 84 9.99 -1.89 16.44
C ASN A 84 11.28 -1.86 15.60
N ARG A 85 12.37 -1.30 16.15
CA ARG A 85 13.67 -1.33 15.49
C ARG A 85 14.20 -2.74 15.23
N ARG A 86 13.95 -3.70 16.13
CA ARG A 86 14.33 -5.11 15.92
C ARG A 86 13.59 -5.72 14.74
N LEU A 87 12.30 -5.40 14.59
CA LEU A 87 11.51 -5.87 13.47
C LEU A 87 11.93 -5.20 12.15
N MET A 88 12.16 -3.89 12.19
CA MET A 88 12.51 -3.10 11.01
C MET A 88 13.86 -3.50 10.40
N PHE A 89 14.85 -3.85 11.22
CA PHE A 89 16.22 -4.13 10.79
C PHE A 89 16.66 -5.58 10.99
N GLY A 90 15.82 -6.44 11.54
CA GLY A 90 16.15 -7.83 11.86
C GLY A 90 16.11 -8.79 10.67
N GLY A 91 15.59 -8.36 9.52
CA GLY A 91 15.38 -9.23 8.37
C GLY A 91 14.27 -10.26 8.57
N LEU A 92 14.09 -11.12 7.56
CA LEU A 92 13.13 -12.21 7.63
C LEU A 92 13.65 -13.35 8.55
N PRO A 93 12.78 -13.96 9.37
CA PRO A 93 13.19 -15.07 10.20
C PRO A 93 13.47 -16.30 9.35
N ALA A 94 14.69 -16.85 9.46
CA ALA A 94 15.15 -17.95 8.63
C ALA A 94 14.35 -19.26 8.80
N ASP A 95 13.75 -19.45 9.97
CA ASP A 95 12.96 -20.65 10.32
C ASP A 95 11.43 -20.43 10.22
N GLY A 96 10.99 -19.28 9.75
CA GLY A 96 9.57 -18.93 9.63
C GLY A 96 8.84 -18.76 10.95
N ARG A 97 9.56 -18.67 12.09
CA ARG A 97 8.99 -18.44 13.42
C ARG A 97 8.96 -16.96 13.75
N SER A 98 8.21 -16.60 14.79
CA SER A 98 8.23 -15.21 15.28
C SER A 98 9.65 -14.77 15.65
N PRO A 99 10.12 -13.59 15.15
CA PRO A 99 11.42 -13.03 15.49
C PRO A 99 11.48 -12.46 16.90
N LEU A 100 10.36 -12.47 17.64
CA LEU A 100 10.25 -11.93 18.98
C LEU A 100 9.67 -12.95 19.96
N PRO A 101 10.14 -12.98 21.21
CA PRO A 101 9.47 -13.74 22.26
C PRO A 101 8.10 -13.08 22.59
N PRO A 102 7.12 -13.87 23.09
CA PRO A 102 5.74 -13.40 23.33
C PRO A 102 5.62 -12.15 24.21
N ARG A 103 6.56 -11.94 25.14
CA ARG A 103 6.61 -10.74 25.99
C ARG A 103 6.88 -9.48 25.16
N LEU A 104 7.77 -9.56 24.17
CA LEU A 104 8.09 -8.42 23.30
C LEU A 104 7.00 -8.18 22.27
N GLU A 105 6.33 -9.20 21.77
CA GLU A 105 5.16 -9.05 20.91
C GLU A 105 4.03 -8.30 21.64
N ARG A 106 3.75 -8.67 22.90
CA ARG A 106 2.78 -7.91 23.73
C ARG A 106 3.21 -6.47 23.97
N THR A 107 4.52 -6.23 24.12
CA THR A 107 5.04 -4.86 24.24
C THR A 107 4.85 -4.09 22.93
N TYR A 108 5.12 -4.71 21.79
CA TYR A 108 4.95 -4.11 20.45
C TYR A 108 3.51 -3.64 20.26
N ILE A 109 2.54 -4.55 20.35
CA ILE A 109 1.14 -4.20 20.06
C ILE A 109 0.51 -3.31 21.15
N GLY A 110 0.82 -3.57 22.43
CA GLY A 110 0.24 -2.83 23.56
C GLY A 110 0.85 -1.45 23.80
N GLN A 111 2.01 -1.13 23.17
CA GLN A 111 2.69 0.17 23.27
C GLN A 111 2.78 0.89 21.92
N GLN A 112 2.13 0.39 20.86
CA GLN A 112 2.06 1.05 19.57
C GLN A 112 1.22 2.33 19.67
N PHE A 113 -0.03 2.22 20.02
CA PHE A 113 -0.90 3.25 20.59
C PHE A 113 -2.01 2.58 21.40
N ARG A 114 -2.54 3.31 22.37
CA ARG A 114 -3.56 2.78 23.29
C ARG A 114 -4.86 3.54 23.09
N CYS A 115 -5.88 2.84 22.61
CA CYS A 115 -7.22 3.40 22.36
C CYS A 115 -8.31 2.46 22.93
N PRO A 116 -8.38 2.30 24.27
CA PRO A 116 -9.36 1.38 24.88
C PRO A 116 -10.81 1.79 24.53
N ALA A 117 -11.10 3.08 24.47
CA ALA A 117 -12.44 3.56 24.13
C ALA A 117 -12.95 3.07 22.76
N LEU A 118 -12.05 2.87 21.76
CA LEU A 118 -12.42 2.24 20.50
C LEU A 118 -12.80 0.76 20.70
N VAL A 119 -12.00 0.02 21.47
CA VAL A 119 -12.25 -1.41 21.71
C VAL A 119 -13.53 -1.61 22.50
N ASP A 120 -13.78 -0.80 23.54
CA ASP A 120 -15.02 -0.82 24.32
C ASP A 120 -16.23 -0.52 23.42
N TYR A 121 -16.12 0.50 22.55
CA TYR A 121 -17.18 0.82 21.59
C TYR A 121 -17.46 -0.33 20.63
N LEU A 122 -16.41 -0.95 20.06
CA LEU A 122 -16.57 -2.11 19.16
C LEU A 122 -17.28 -3.27 19.83
N THR A 123 -16.99 -3.51 21.11
CA THR A 123 -17.63 -4.56 21.91
C THR A 123 -19.11 -4.26 22.15
N ILE A 124 -19.44 -3.04 22.57
CA ILE A 124 -20.80 -2.63 22.89
C ILE A 124 -21.67 -2.50 21.63
N ALA A 125 -21.10 -1.92 20.57
CA ALA A 125 -21.82 -1.65 19.32
C ALA A 125 -21.76 -2.82 18.31
N ARG A 126 -21.25 -3.99 18.71
CA ARG A 126 -21.04 -5.14 17.82
C ARG A 126 -22.27 -5.50 17.00
N ASP A 127 -23.44 -5.44 17.61
CA ASP A 127 -24.71 -5.85 16.96
C ASP A 127 -25.38 -4.68 16.21
N ALA A 128 -24.85 -3.47 16.34
CA ALA A 128 -25.31 -2.30 15.58
C ALA A 128 -24.81 -2.26 14.13
N TYR A 129 -23.82 -3.09 13.80
CA TYR A 129 -23.25 -3.19 12.46
C TYR A 129 -23.35 -4.62 11.94
N ASP A 130 -23.54 -4.75 10.63
CA ASP A 130 -23.51 -6.03 9.95
C ASP A 130 -22.07 -6.55 9.82
N LEU A 131 -21.14 -5.67 9.42
CA LEU A 131 -19.72 -5.98 9.23
C LEU A 131 -18.83 -4.84 9.72
N PHE A 132 -17.61 -5.21 10.12
CA PHE A 132 -16.50 -4.32 10.45
C PHE A 132 -15.34 -4.57 9.51
N VAL A 133 -14.94 -3.59 8.72
CA VAL A 133 -13.81 -3.68 7.77
C VAL A 133 -12.57 -3.06 8.40
N PHE A 134 -11.53 -3.85 8.58
CA PHE A 134 -10.27 -3.44 9.20
C PHE A 134 -9.15 -3.33 8.18
N MET A 135 -8.33 -2.28 8.25
CA MET A 135 -7.13 -2.09 7.43
C MET A 135 -6.14 -1.13 8.11
N PRO A 136 -4.82 -1.40 8.03
CA PRO A 136 -4.14 -2.65 7.71
C PRO A 136 -3.98 -3.54 8.96
N TYR A 137 -3.33 -4.73 8.79
CA TYR A 137 -3.25 -5.75 9.85
C TYR A 137 -2.43 -5.34 11.09
N MET A 138 -1.37 -4.58 10.88
CA MET A 138 -0.29 -4.38 11.84
C MET A 138 -0.61 -3.46 13.04
N PHE A 139 -1.76 -2.77 13.01
CA PHE A 139 -2.10 -1.77 14.02
C PHE A 139 -2.90 -2.32 15.20
N ALA A 140 -2.70 -1.71 16.37
CA ALA A 140 -3.40 -2.06 17.60
C ALA A 140 -4.92 -1.94 17.48
N SER A 141 -5.44 -0.96 16.72
CA SER A 141 -6.88 -0.84 16.41
C SER A 141 -7.43 -2.07 15.70
N THR A 142 -6.67 -2.61 14.74
CA THR A 142 -7.04 -3.80 13.99
C THR A 142 -6.94 -5.05 14.87
N TYR A 143 -5.82 -5.21 15.57
CA TYR A 143 -5.59 -6.37 16.43
C TYR A 143 -6.67 -6.52 17.50
N TYR A 144 -6.84 -5.52 18.35
CA TYR A 144 -7.84 -5.58 19.43
C TYR A 144 -9.26 -5.50 18.90
N GLY A 145 -9.48 -4.75 17.80
CA GLY A 145 -10.80 -4.61 17.20
C GLY A 145 -11.32 -5.92 16.62
N ILE A 146 -10.52 -6.68 15.89
CA ILE A 146 -10.93 -7.98 15.33
C ILE A 146 -11.21 -8.97 16.45
N LEU A 147 -10.38 -9.00 17.50
CA LEU A 147 -10.63 -9.86 18.67
C LEU A 147 -11.94 -9.51 19.39
N ALA A 148 -12.35 -8.24 19.38
CA ALA A 148 -13.61 -7.79 19.99
C ALA A 148 -14.86 -8.17 19.18
N VAL A 149 -14.80 -8.05 17.83
CA VAL A 149 -15.98 -8.28 16.97
C VAL A 149 -16.05 -9.67 16.35
N GLY A 150 -14.94 -10.39 16.33
CA GLY A 150 -14.86 -11.78 15.85
C GLY A 150 -15.27 -11.94 14.39
N ARG A 151 -16.18 -12.88 14.11
CA ARG A 151 -16.62 -13.25 12.76
C ARG A 151 -17.28 -12.13 11.96
N LYS A 152 -17.69 -11.02 12.57
CA LYS A 152 -18.16 -9.84 11.85
C LYS A 152 -17.02 -9.03 11.24
N ALA A 153 -15.76 -9.39 11.49
CA ALA A 153 -14.60 -8.70 10.92
C ALA A 153 -14.28 -9.18 9.49
N VAL A 154 -14.10 -8.23 8.61
CA VAL A 154 -13.44 -8.37 7.30
C VAL A 154 -12.08 -7.69 7.40
N LEU A 155 -11.00 -8.45 7.29
CA LEU A 155 -9.63 -7.92 7.36
C LEU A 155 -9.08 -7.71 5.95
N ILE A 156 -8.64 -6.48 5.64
CA ILE A 156 -7.82 -6.15 4.48
C ILE A 156 -6.39 -5.95 5.01
N PRO A 157 -5.54 -6.97 5.00
CA PRO A 157 -4.31 -6.93 5.77
C PRO A 157 -3.27 -5.97 5.18
N ALA A 158 -3.20 -5.82 3.86
CA ALA A 158 -2.09 -5.16 3.16
C ALA A 158 -0.75 -5.79 3.58
N LEU A 159 -0.70 -7.12 3.55
CA LEU A 159 0.39 -7.95 4.04
C LEU A 159 1.47 -8.12 2.98
N HIS A 160 2.71 -7.97 3.36
CA HIS A 160 3.87 -8.37 2.55
C HIS A 160 4.87 -9.15 3.39
N ASP A 161 5.80 -9.85 2.73
CA ASP A 161 6.76 -10.71 3.40
C ASP A 161 7.80 -9.86 4.12
N GLU A 162 7.56 -9.64 5.41
CA GLU A 162 8.39 -8.83 6.31
C GLU A 162 8.35 -9.39 7.73
N ALA A 163 9.31 -9.02 8.57
CA ALA A 163 9.43 -9.54 9.93
C ALA A 163 8.16 -9.39 10.79
N TYR A 164 7.38 -8.34 10.56
CA TYR A 164 6.12 -8.10 11.28
C TYR A 164 5.08 -9.18 11.01
N ALA A 165 5.01 -9.70 9.78
CA ALA A 165 4.03 -10.71 9.38
C ALA A 165 4.18 -12.04 10.12
N TYR A 166 5.37 -12.32 10.65
CA TYR A 166 5.69 -13.56 11.36
C TYR A 166 5.39 -13.52 12.87
N LEU A 167 4.89 -12.41 13.40
CA LEU A 167 4.57 -12.33 14.82
C LEU A 167 3.41 -13.28 15.17
N ASP A 168 3.64 -14.15 16.16
CA ASP A 168 2.64 -15.13 16.60
C ASP A 168 1.36 -14.48 17.12
N LEU A 169 1.45 -13.25 17.63
CA LEU A 169 0.28 -12.49 18.10
C LEU A 169 -0.80 -12.30 17.03
N TYR A 170 -0.45 -12.30 15.73
CA TYR A 170 -1.44 -12.11 14.67
C TYR A 170 -2.23 -13.37 14.32
N LYS A 171 -1.75 -14.58 14.67
CA LYS A 171 -2.44 -15.83 14.39
C LYS A 171 -3.88 -15.82 14.93
N PRO A 172 -4.14 -15.57 16.24
CA PRO A 172 -5.50 -15.52 16.75
C PRO A 172 -6.37 -14.41 16.13
N MET A 173 -5.76 -13.28 15.71
CA MET A 173 -6.47 -12.21 15.02
C MET A 173 -6.97 -12.66 13.64
N PHE A 174 -6.11 -13.27 12.82
CA PHE A 174 -6.51 -13.81 11.52
C PHE A 174 -7.52 -14.96 11.65
N GLU A 175 -7.38 -15.79 12.67
CA GLU A 175 -8.33 -16.87 12.96
C GLU A 175 -9.70 -16.33 13.39
N ALA A 176 -9.76 -15.24 14.13
CA ALA A 176 -11.02 -14.63 14.59
C ALA A 176 -11.79 -13.94 13.47
N ALA A 177 -11.10 -13.40 12.43
CA ALA A 177 -11.75 -12.71 11.33
C ALA A 177 -12.73 -13.61 10.56
N GLY A 178 -13.88 -13.07 10.15
CA GLY A 178 -14.88 -13.76 9.33
C GLY A 178 -14.41 -13.93 7.88
N ALA A 179 -13.75 -12.90 7.33
CA ALA A 179 -13.14 -12.95 6.01
C ALA A 179 -11.81 -12.19 5.99
N VAL A 180 -10.91 -12.61 5.12
CA VAL A 180 -9.66 -11.90 4.80
C VAL A 180 -9.70 -11.51 3.32
N VAL A 181 -9.41 -10.27 3.02
CA VAL A 181 -9.39 -9.75 1.64
C VAL A 181 -7.96 -9.43 1.25
N THR A 182 -7.43 -10.15 0.29
CA THR A 182 -6.09 -9.94 -0.26
C THR A 182 -6.14 -9.13 -1.55
N GLN A 183 -5.08 -8.38 -1.78
CA GLN A 183 -4.97 -7.44 -2.90
C GLN A 183 -4.29 -8.08 -4.11
N THR A 184 -3.38 -9.05 -3.86
CA THR A 184 -2.59 -9.74 -4.89
C THR A 184 -2.54 -11.24 -4.64
N PRO A 185 -2.24 -12.07 -5.66
CA PRO A 185 -1.98 -13.49 -5.49
C PRO A 185 -0.81 -13.78 -4.54
N ALA A 186 0.26 -12.96 -4.56
CA ALA A 186 1.38 -13.07 -3.63
C ALA A 186 0.93 -12.91 -2.17
N GLU A 187 0.14 -11.88 -1.88
CA GLU A 187 -0.44 -11.68 -0.55
C GLU A 187 -1.35 -12.86 -0.15
N HIS A 188 -2.15 -13.38 -1.09
CA HIS A 188 -3.01 -14.54 -0.85
C HIS A 188 -2.18 -15.79 -0.48
N ALA A 189 -1.11 -16.06 -1.22
CA ALA A 189 -0.20 -17.16 -0.93
C ALA A 189 0.50 -16.98 0.42
N LEU A 190 0.89 -15.75 0.76
CA LEU A 190 1.52 -15.40 2.04
C LEU A 190 0.56 -15.64 3.22
N VAL A 191 -0.71 -15.22 3.11
CA VAL A 191 -1.75 -15.50 4.12
C VAL A 191 -1.88 -17.00 4.34
N ARG A 192 -1.97 -17.81 3.27
CA ARG A 192 -2.05 -19.27 3.36
C ARG A 192 -0.83 -19.88 4.05
N ARG A 193 0.37 -19.38 3.72
CA ARG A 193 1.64 -19.86 4.28
C ARG A 193 1.76 -19.57 5.77
N LEU A 194 1.40 -18.35 6.22
CA LEU A 194 1.60 -17.90 7.60
C LEU A 194 0.48 -18.30 8.55
N PHE A 195 -0.76 -18.32 8.07
CA PHE A 195 -1.95 -18.49 8.93
C PHE A 195 -2.73 -19.79 8.65
N GLY A 196 -2.28 -20.60 7.70
CA GLY A 196 -2.79 -21.94 7.47
C GLY A 196 -4.11 -22.04 6.69
N GLY A 197 -4.58 -23.29 6.50
CA GLY A 197 -5.67 -23.61 5.59
C GLY A 197 -7.04 -23.06 6.06
N SER A 198 -7.30 -23.00 7.36
CA SER A 198 -8.58 -22.50 7.90
C SER A 198 -8.79 -21.01 7.63
N VAL A 199 -7.71 -20.21 7.67
CA VAL A 199 -7.73 -18.79 7.29
C VAL A 199 -7.81 -18.66 5.77
N ALA A 200 -7.02 -19.45 5.03
CA ALA A 200 -7.02 -19.44 3.58
C ALA A 200 -8.39 -19.77 2.96
N ALA A 201 -9.17 -20.65 3.59
CA ALA A 201 -10.53 -20.97 3.14
C ALA A 201 -11.52 -19.79 3.21
N ARG A 202 -11.20 -18.76 3.98
CA ARG A 202 -11.98 -17.51 4.12
C ARG A 202 -11.26 -16.30 3.52
N THR A 203 -10.23 -16.56 2.73
CA THR A 203 -9.45 -15.51 2.07
C THR A 203 -9.94 -15.32 0.65
N HIS A 204 -10.21 -14.06 0.29
CA HIS A 204 -10.76 -13.65 -1.01
C HIS A 204 -9.80 -12.71 -1.70
N LEU A 205 -9.41 -13.03 -2.92
CA LEU A 205 -8.59 -12.16 -3.76
C LEU A 205 -9.49 -11.14 -4.47
N LEU A 206 -9.63 -9.94 -3.92
CA LEU A 206 -10.49 -8.90 -4.50
C LEU A 206 -9.70 -7.80 -5.23
N GLY A 207 -8.45 -7.58 -4.86
CA GLY A 207 -7.68 -6.42 -5.30
C GLY A 207 -8.15 -5.13 -4.64
N MET A 208 -7.60 -4.01 -5.10
CA MET A 208 -8.02 -2.66 -4.69
C MET A 208 -8.27 -1.82 -5.94
N GLY A 209 -9.29 -0.95 -5.86
CA GLY A 209 -9.65 -0.09 -6.97
C GLY A 209 -8.64 1.02 -7.20
N VAL A 210 -8.38 1.33 -8.46
CA VAL A 210 -7.58 2.48 -8.87
C VAL A 210 -8.42 3.45 -9.68
N GLU A 211 -8.05 4.74 -9.62
CA GLU A 211 -8.69 5.77 -10.45
C GLU A 211 -8.25 5.59 -11.90
N THR A 212 -9.20 5.34 -12.79
CA THR A 212 -8.93 5.08 -14.21
C THR A 212 -9.05 6.32 -15.11
N ASN A 213 -9.65 7.38 -14.58
CA ASN A 213 -9.72 8.67 -15.26
C ASN A 213 -8.48 9.52 -14.91
N THR A 214 -7.33 9.15 -15.48
CA THR A 214 -6.02 9.73 -15.20
C THR A 214 -5.46 10.39 -16.46
N GLU A 215 -6.07 11.50 -16.89
CA GLU A 215 -5.58 12.23 -18.07
C GLU A 215 -4.30 12.99 -17.73
N GLY A 216 -3.18 12.56 -18.36
CA GLY A 216 -1.88 13.21 -18.26
C GLY A 216 -1.44 13.84 -19.58
N ASN A 217 -0.60 14.87 -19.50
CA ASN A 217 -0.02 15.57 -20.65
C ASN A 217 1.51 15.51 -20.58
N ALA A 218 2.12 14.70 -21.44
CA ALA A 218 3.56 14.49 -21.51
C ALA A 218 4.32 15.77 -21.86
N GLU A 219 3.81 16.55 -22.82
CA GLU A 219 4.47 17.78 -23.28
C GLU A 219 4.50 18.84 -22.18
N ARG A 220 3.40 19.00 -21.43
CA ARG A 220 3.31 19.92 -20.30
C ARG A 220 4.36 19.58 -19.24
N PHE A 221 4.53 18.30 -18.89
CA PHE A 221 5.52 17.84 -17.92
C PHE A 221 6.95 18.07 -18.43
N ARG A 222 7.26 17.60 -19.65
CA ARG A 222 8.61 17.73 -20.23
C ARG A 222 9.05 19.19 -20.37
N ARG A 223 8.14 20.07 -20.78
CA ARG A 223 8.42 21.50 -20.87
C ARG A 223 8.63 22.15 -19.50
N ARG A 224 7.80 21.81 -18.51
CA ARG A 224 7.88 22.39 -17.16
C ARG A 224 9.22 22.07 -16.48
N TYR A 225 9.72 20.88 -16.67
CA TYR A 225 10.93 20.39 -15.99
C TYR A 225 12.16 20.30 -16.90
N ALA A 226 12.07 20.78 -18.14
CA ALA A 226 13.16 20.77 -19.14
C ALA A 226 13.76 19.37 -19.38
N LEU A 227 12.90 18.35 -19.57
CA LEU A 227 13.26 16.93 -19.72
C LEU A 227 13.03 16.45 -21.17
N PRO A 228 13.93 16.80 -22.14
CA PRO A 228 13.72 16.44 -23.56
C PRO A 228 14.07 14.99 -23.88
N GLY A 229 14.93 14.37 -23.06
CA GLY A 229 15.48 13.03 -23.28
C GLY A 229 14.53 11.91 -22.90
N ARG A 230 15.05 10.69 -22.94
CA ARG A 230 14.37 9.51 -22.38
C ARG A 230 14.17 9.66 -20.89
N LEU A 231 12.98 9.37 -20.42
CA LEU A 231 12.58 9.60 -19.04
C LEU A 231 12.25 8.30 -18.32
N LEU A 232 13.07 8.00 -17.31
CA LEU A 232 12.75 7.02 -16.28
C LEU A 232 12.00 7.74 -15.16
N LEU A 233 10.88 7.19 -14.73
CA LEU A 233 10.06 7.79 -13.67
C LEU A 233 9.99 6.88 -12.44
N TYR A 234 10.27 7.44 -11.28
CA TYR A 234 9.96 6.87 -9.98
C TYR A 234 8.91 7.74 -9.27
N VAL A 235 7.89 7.10 -8.72
CA VAL A 235 6.87 7.75 -7.87
C VAL A 235 6.74 7.00 -6.56
N GLY A 236 7.04 7.65 -5.46
CA GLY A 236 6.98 7.06 -4.12
C GLY A 236 7.74 7.86 -3.07
N ARG A 237 7.67 7.43 -1.81
CA ARG A 237 8.53 8.01 -0.77
C ARG A 237 9.99 7.76 -1.10
N ARG A 238 10.82 8.78 -0.89
CA ARG A 238 12.28 8.71 -1.15
C ARG A 238 13.01 8.31 0.11
N ASP A 239 12.87 7.05 0.48
CA ASP A 239 13.51 6.47 1.66
C ASP A 239 14.10 5.07 1.36
N VAL A 240 14.87 4.55 2.31
CA VAL A 240 15.55 3.25 2.21
C VAL A 240 14.55 2.11 1.98
N THR A 241 13.37 2.19 2.62
CA THR A 241 12.36 1.11 2.56
C THR A 241 11.73 0.97 1.18
N LYS A 242 11.73 2.05 0.39
CA LYS A 242 11.23 2.06 -1.00
C LYS A 242 12.32 1.79 -2.04
N GLY A 243 13.57 1.57 -1.62
CA GLY A 243 14.66 1.18 -2.51
C GLY A 243 15.17 2.28 -3.45
N VAL A 244 14.80 3.56 -3.22
CA VAL A 244 15.14 4.66 -4.13
C VAL A 244 16.66 4.88 -4.24
N TYR A 245 17.41 4.69 -3.16
CA TYR A 245 18.87 4.84 -3.20
C TYR A 245 19.52 3.77 -4.09
N ARG A 246 19.03 2.55 -4.00
CA ARG A 246 19.49 1.44 -4.86
C ARG A 246 19.13 1.66 -6.34
N LEU A 247 17.96 2.25 -6.62
CA LEU A 247 17.60 2.70 -7.97
C LEU A 247 18.60 3.71 -8.50
N ILE A 248 18.97 4.69 -7.68
CA ILE A 248 19.93 5.71 -8.03
C ILE A 248 21.30 5.10 -8.35
N ASP A 249 21.80 4.20 -7.50
CA ASP A 249 23.05 3.49 -7.73
C ASP A 249 23.02 2.71 -9.06
N CYS A 250 21.96 1.93 -9.31
CA CYS A 250 21.79 1.21 -10.58
C CYS A 250 21.72 2.15 -11.80
N PHE A 251 21.11 3.33 -11.64
CA PHE A 251 21.02 4.31 -12.73
C PHE A 251 22.36 4.98 -13.00
N LEU A 252 23.14 5.30 -11.98
CA LEU A 252 24.49 5.86 -12.12
C LEU A 252 25.43 4.84 -12.79
N ASP A 253 25.42 3.59 -12.34
CA ASP A 253 26.18 2.50 -12.98
C ASP A 253 25.79 2.33 -14.46
N TYR A 254 24.50 2.46 -14.79
CA TYR A 254 24.02 2.42 -16.16
C TYR A 254 24.59 3.60 -17.01
N LEU A 255 24.62 4.80 -16.46
CA LEU A 255 25.19 5.98 -17.14
C LEU A 255 26.70 5.84 -17.34
N GLU A 256 27.45 5.35 -16.35
CA GLU A 256 28.89 5.07 -16.46
C GLU A 256 29.22 4.07 -17.57
N GLN A 257 28.32 3.12 -17.82
CA GLN A 257 28.40 2.15 -18.93
C GLN A 257 27.97 2.72 -20.29
N GLY A 258 27.83 4.04 -20.42
CA GLY A 258 27.40 4.71 -21.65
C GLY A 258 25.90 4.68 -21.89
N GLY A 259 25.10 4.45 -20.85
CA GLY A 259 23.66 4.56 -20.90
C GLY A 259 23.16 6.00 -21.07
N GLU A 260 21.94 6.15 -21.60
CA GLU A 260 21.32 7.45 -21.85
C GLU A 260 19.95 7.55 -21.18
N GLY A 261 19.59 8.75 -20.73
CA GLY A 261 18.29 9.06 -20.16
C GLY A 261 18.36 9.98 -18.96
N GLU A 262 17.20 10.33 -18.46
CA GLU A 262 16.95 11.16 -17.28
C GLU A 262 16.15 10.35 -16.26
N LEU A 263 16.45 10.50 -14.98
CA LEU A 263 15.68 9.89 -13.90
C LEU A 263 14.93 10.97 -13.13
N ALA A 264 13.59 10.96 -13.20
CA ALA A 264 12.74 11.83 -12.39
C ALA A 264 12.23 11.09 -11.15
N LEU A 265 12.37 11.71 -9.99
CA LEU A 265 11.97 11.19 -8.69
C LEU A 265 10.88 12.08 -8.11
N ILE A 266 9.68 11.52 -7.92
CA ILE A 266 8.51 12.20 -7.38
C ILE A 266 8.09 11.57 -6.05
N GLY A 267 7.88 12.41 -5.05
CA GLY A 267 7.35 12.03 -3.74
C GLY A 267 8.07 12.70 -2.57
N PRO A 268 7.58 12.50 -1.34
CA PRO A 268 8.20 13.08 -0.14
C PRO A 268 9.49 12.35 0.22
N GLY A 269 10.40 13.05 0.91
CA GLY A 269 11.69 12.57 1.39
C GLY A 269 12.83 13.46 0.87
N GLU A 270 14.04 13.18 1.29
CA GLU A 270 15.24 13.92 0.90
C GLU A 270 16.25 12.97 0.27
N LEU A 271 16.99 13.42 -0.74
CA LEU A 271 18.10 12.68 -1.29
C LEU A 271 19.40 13.11 -0.61
N PRO A 272 20.32 12.17 -0.34
CA PRO A 272 21.63 12.52 0.19
C PRO A 272 22.45 13.32 -0.84
N GLU A 273 23.19 14.28 -0.37
CA GLU A 273 24.24 14.92 -1.17
C GLU A 273 25.41 13.93 -1.44
N PRO A 274 26.03 13.91 -2.61
CA PRO A 274 25.85 14.83 -3.76
C PRO A 274 24.82 14.34 -4.81
N VAL A 275 24.10 13.25 -4.55
CA VAL A 275 23.22 12.59 -5.52
C VAL A 275 22.13 13.53 -6.03
N GLY A 276 21.58 14.37 -5.17
CA GLY A 276 20.56 15.36 -5.54
C GLY A 276 21.04 16.45 -6.51
N ARG A 277 22.34 16.48 -6.84
CA ARG A 277 22.93 17.43 -7.80
C ARG A 277 23.40 16.79 -9.11
N HIS A 278 23.18 15.50 -9.30
CA HIS A 278 23.57 14.86 -10.54
C HIS A 278 22.72 15.39 -11.71
N PRO A 279 23.31 15.85 -12.83
CA PRO A 279 22.59 16.56 -13.89
C PRO A 279 21.49 15.74 -14.59
N ARG A 280 21.52 14.42 -14.47
CA ARG A 280 20.52 13.52 -15.04
C ARG A 280 19.55 12.91 -14.01
N ILE A 281 19.62 13.38 -12.76
CA ILE A 281 18.70 12.97 -11.70
C ILE A 281 17.91 14.19 -11.25
N HIS A 282 16.60 14.16 -11.46
CA HIS A 282 15.70 15.27 -11.19
C HIS A 282 14.85 14.96 -9.96
N ASP A 283 15.22 15.55 -8.83
CA ASP A 283 14.45 15.53 -7.61
C ASP A 283 13.32 16.55 -7.67
N LEU A 284 12.10 16.09 -7.96
CA LEU A 284 10.93 16.95 -8.14
C LEU A 284 10.11 17.13 -6.85
N GLY A 285 10.47 16.43 -5.78
CA GLY A 285 9.75 16.52 -4.53
C GLY A 285 8.32 16.01 -4.61
N PHE A 286 7.48 16.47 -3.69
CA PHE A 286 6.05 16.20 -3.72
C PHE A 286 5.39 17.08 -4.79
N VAL A 287 4.59 16.48 -5.66
CA VAL A 287 3.84 17.18 -6.71
C VAL A 287 2.33 16.96 -6.55
N ASP A 288 1.54 17.85 -7.12
CA ASP A 288 0.08 17.68 -7.17
C ASP A 288 -0.34 16.48 -8.05
N ARG A 289 -1.60 16.07 -7.91
CA ARG A 289 -2.15 14.91 -8.62
C ARG A 289 -2.03 15.02 -10.14
N GLN A 290 -2.33 16.19 -10.70
CA GLN A 290 -2.27 16.41 -12.15
C GLN A 290 -0.84 16.32 -12.67
N THR A 291 0.10 16.95 -11.97
CA THR A 291 1.53 16.85 -12.29
C THR A 291 2.03 15.40 -12.23
N LYS A 292 1.55 14.59 -11.26
CA LYS A 292 1.86 13.16 -11.19
C LYS A 292 1.35 12.41 -12.44
N TYR A 293 0.12 12.67 -12.88
CA TYR A 293 -0.42 12.03 -14.10
C TYR A 293 0.32 12.47 -15.36
N ASP A 294 0.71 13.75 -15.43
CA ASP A 294 1.55 14.26 -16.51
C ASP A 294 2.92 13.57 -16.54
N ALA A 295 3.52 13.33 -15.38
CA ALA A 295 4.78 12.62 -15.26
C ALA A 295 4.66 11.17 -15.76
N HIS A 296 3.63 10.43 -15.32
CA HIS A 296 3.39 9.09 -15.83
C HIS A 296 3.24 9.10 -17.35
N ARG A 297 2.49 10.05 -17.92
CA ARG A 297 2.31 10.13 -19.37
C ARG A 297 3.59 10.51 -20.12
N ALA A 298 4.50 11.24 -19.48
CA ALA A 298 5.78 11.68 -20.05
C ALA A 298 6.87 10.61 -19.98
N ALA A 299 6.74 9.63 -19.10
CA ALA A 299 7.75 8.61 -18.89
C ALA A 299 7.84 7.62 -20.07
N ASP A 300 9.06 7.17 -20.36
CA ASP A 300 9.32 6.06 -21.29
C ASP A 300 9.33 4.72 -20.56
N VAL A 301 9.77 4.72 -19.29
CA VAL A 301 9.75 3.54 -18.41
C VAL A 301 9.44 3.99 -17.00
N PHE A 302 8.50 3.33 -16.34
CA PHE A 302 8.27 3.48 -14.91
C PHE A 302 9.15 2.50 -14.13
N VAL A 303 9.85 2.96 -13.11
CA VAL A 303 10.74 2.10 -12.32
C VAL A 303 10.23 1.99 -10.88
N LEU A 304 10.08 0.76 -10.40
CA LEU A 304 9.67 0.46 -9.04
C LEU A 304 10.73 -0.40 -8.33
N PRO A 305 11.61 0.22 -7.52
CA PRO A 305 12.71 -0.47 -6.84
C PRO A 305 12.31 -1.09 -5.50
N SER A 306 11.04 -1.02 -5.12
CA SER A 306 10.55 -1.45 -3.81
C SER A 306 10.46 -2.96 -3.69
N GLU A 307 11.02 -3.53 -2.62
CA GLU A 307 10.90 -4.96 -2.28
C GLU A 307 9.59 -5.25 -1.53
N HIS A 308 9.09 -4.30 -0.74
CA HIS A 308 7.93 -4.46 0.13
C HIS A 308 6.74 -3.65 -0.39
N GLU A 309 5.93 -4.31 -1.20
CA GLU A 309 4.68 -3.77 -1.76
C GLU A 309 3.58 -4.83 -1.65
N ALA A 310 2.44 -4.46 -1.08
CA ALA A 310 1.27 -5.33 -1.04
C ALA A 310 0.46 -5.26 -2.34
N PHE A 311 0.43 -4.08 -3.02
CA PHE A 311 -0.38 -3.86 -4.22
C PHE A 311 0.28 -2.95 -5.27
N SER A 312 0.93 -1.85 -4.83
CA SER A 312 1.61 -0.87 -5.68
C SER A 312 0.73 -0.10 -6.67
N ILE A 313 -0.09 0.82 -6.11
CA ILE A 313 -0.99 1.68 -6.91
C ILE A 313 -0.23 2.45 -8.01
N VAL A 314 0.96 2.94 -7.71
CA VAL A 314 1.76 3.75 -8.66
C VAL A 314 2.21 2.96 -9.90
N LEU A 315 2.39 1.64 -9.78
CA LEU A 315 2.63 0.75 -10.90
C LEU A 315 1.40 0.70 -11.82
N LEU A 316 0.22 0.53 -11.23
CA LEU A 316 -1.04 0.49 -11.98
C LEU A 316 -1.36 1.86 -12.62
N GLU A 317 -1.04 2.97 -11.96
CA GLU A 317 -1.16 4.32 -12.53
C GLU A 317 -0.25 4.51 -13.75
N SER A 318 0.97 3.94 -13.71
CA SER A 318 1.88 3.95 -14.87
C SER A 318 1.29 3.21 -16.06
N TRP A 319 0.74 2.03 -15.83
CA TRP A 319 0.08 1.27 -16.90
C TRP A 319 -1.17 1.95 -17.45
N LEU A 320 -1.95 2.64 -16.61
CA LEU A 320 -3.07 3.47 -17.10
C LEU A 320 -2.60 4.57 -18.07
N ALA A 321 -1.41 5.10 -17.87
CA ALA A 321 -0.75 6.01 -18.82
C ALA A 321 -0.17 5.30 -20.06
N GLY A 322 -0.19 3.96 -20.13
CA GLY A 322 0.36 3.17 -21.22
C GLY A 322 1.89 3.01 -21.17
N VAL A 323 2.50 3.20 -20.03
CA VAL A 323 3.95 3.17 -19.82
C VAL A 323 4.38 1.82 -19.27
N PRO A 324 5.36 1.12 -19.90
CA PRO A 324 5.88 -0.14 -19.39
C PRO A 324 6.64 0.04 -18.09
N ALA A 325 6.69 -1.01 -17.28
CA ALA A 325 7.34 -0.99 -15.98
C ALA A 325 8.64 -1.80 -15.94
N LEU A 326 9.57 -1.36 -15.07
CA LEU A 326 10.75 -2.11 -14.65
C LEU A 326 10.72 -2.22 -13.13
N VAL A 327 10.51 -3.42 -12.61
CA VAL A 327 10.30 -3.63 -11.16
C VAL A 327 11.44 -4.43 -10.54
N GLU A 328 11.71 -4.20 -9.25
CA GLU A 328 12.64 -5.04 -8.47
C GLU A 328 12.08 -6.46 -8.33
N ALA A 329 12.89 -7.47 -8.67
CA ALA A 329 12.47 -8.87 -8.71
C ALA A 329 12.09 -9.46 -7.35
N ARG A 330 12.66 -8.93 -6.26
CA ARG A 330 12.33 -9.32 -4.89
C ARG A 330 10.98 -8.79 -4.42
N GLY A 331 10.44 -7.78 -5.09
CA GLY A 331 9.07 -7.29 -4.88
C GLY A 331 8.06 -8.27 -5.47
N GLU A 332 7.54 -9.21 -4.66
CA GLU A 332 6.67 -10.29 -5.16
C GLU A 332 5.42 -9.75 -5.86
N ALA A 333 4.67 -8.84 -5.22
CA ALA A 333 3.43 -8.32 -5.80
C ALA A 333 3.64 -7.52 -7.11
N PRO A 334 4.59 -6.57 -7.22
CA PRO A 334 4.89 -5.91 -8.49
C PRO A 334 5.36 -6.87 -9.58
N ARG A 335 6.20 -7.85 -9.23
CA ARG A 335 6.66 -8.86 -10.17
C ARG A 335 5.52 -9.72 -10.69
N GLU A 336 4.62 -10.20 -9.82
CA GLU A 336 3.42 -10.92 -10.22
C GLU A 336 2.51 -10.09 -11.12
N HIS A 337 2.32 -8.82 -10.80
CA HIS A 337 1.58 -7.93 -11.69
C HIS A 337 2.21 -7.86 -13.08
N CYS A 338 3.54 -7.75 -13.19
CA CYS A 338 4.24 -7.77 -14.49
C CYS A 338 4.05 -9.10 -15.22
N LEU A 339 4.15 -10.24 -14.52
CA LEU A 339 3.99 -11.57 -15.11
C LEU A 339 2.56 -11.80 -15.63
N HIS A 340 1.54 -11.41 -14.87
CA HIS A 340 0.14 -11.60 -15.25
C HIS A 340 -0.32 -10.63 -16.34
N SER A 341 0.19 -9.40 -16.34
CA SER A 341 -0.21 -8.38 -17.32
C SER A 341 0.62 -8.42 -18.60
N GLY A 342 1.84 -8.95 -18.56
CA GLY A 342 2.85 -8.70 -19.59
C GLY A 342 3.29 -7.23 -19.69
N GLY A 343 3.00 -6.41 -18.66
CA GLY A 343 3.16 -4.96 -18.67
C GLY A 343 4.57 -4.46 -18.33
N GLY A 344 5.54 -5.32 -18.11
CA GLY A 344 6.88 -4.89 -17.72
C GLY A 344 7.89 -6.00 -17.56
N LEU A 345 9.12 -5.59 -17.23
CA LEU A 345 10.25 -6.44 -16.93
C LEU A 345 10.62 -6.33 -15.45
N TYR A 346 11.49 -7.21 -14.99
CA TYR A 346 12.05 -7.15 -13.63
C TYR A 346 13.57 -7.30 -13.63
N TYR A 347 14.22 -6.74 -12.62
CA TYR A 347 15.67 -6.75 -12.46
C TYR A 347 16.08 -7.21 -11.05
N HIS A 348 17.26 -7.79 -10.91
CA HIS A 348 17.82 -8.25 -9.64
C HIS A 348 18.99 -7.40 -9.14
N ASP A 349 19.72 -6.77 -10.05
CA ASP A 349 20.97 -6.06 -9.83
C ASP A 349 21.20 -4.97 -10.89
N ALA A 350 22.29 -4.23 -10.76
CA ALA A 350 22.63 -3.16 -11.70
C ALA A 350 22.85 -3.66 -13.13
N ALA A 351 23.40 -4.89 -13.29
CA ALA A 351 23.65 -5.45 -14.62
C ALA A 351 22.33 -5.78 -15.35
N THR A 352 21.40 -6.42 -14.68
CA THR A 352 20.08 -6.76 -15.23
C THR A 352 19.19 -5.52 -15.39
N PHE A 353 19.33 -4.50 -14.51
CA PHE A 353 18.70 -3.19 -14.67
C PHE A 353 19.16 -2.51 -15.97
N ALA A 354 20.49 -2.41 -16.17
CA ALA A 354 21.05 -1.82 -17.38
C ALA A 354 20.67 -2.60 -18.65
N ALA A 355 20.65 -3.93 -18.58
CA ALA A 355 20.22 -4.78 -19.69
C ALA A 355 18.74 -4.52 -20.06
N ALA A 356 17.84 -4.42 -19.07
CA ALA A 356 16.43 -4.13 -19.29
C ALA A 356 16.22 -2.75 -19.91
N LEU A 357 16.94 -1.70 -19.45
CA LEU A 357 16.85 -0.38 -20.05
C LEU A 357 17.31 -0.37 -21.50
N ARG A 358 18.44 -1.03 -21.81
CA ARG A 358 18.91 -1.20 -23.18
C ARG A 358 17.92 -2.00 -24.05
N TRP A 359 17.25 -2.96 -23.46
CA TRP A 359 16.20 -3.72 -24.16
C TRP A 359 15.03 -2.81 -24.53
N PHE A 360 14.46 -2.01 -23.61
CA PHE A 360 13.42 -1.03 -23.90
C PHE A 360 13.84 -0.01 -24.97
N GLN A 361 15.13 0.37 -25.01
CA GLN A 361 15.64 1.27 -26.05
C GLN A 361 15.63 0.64 -27.44
N ARG A 362 16.00 -0.63 -27.55
CA ARG A 362 16.12 -1.36 -28.81
C ARG A 362 14.76 -1.87 -29.33
N HIS A 363 13.78 -2.01 -28.43
CA HIS A 363 12.49 -2.59 -28.72
C HIS A 363 11.31 -1.68 -28.36
N PRO A 364 11.22 -0.46 -28.97
CA PRO A 364 10.22 0.54 -28.59
C PRO A 364 8.78 0.09 -28.85
N ARG A 365 8.57 -0.74 -29.91
CA ARG A 365 7.24 -1.29 -30.22
C ARG A 365 6.76 -2.29 -29.17
N GLU A 366 7.65 -3.16 -28.75
CA GLU A 366 7.39 -4.15 -27.69
C GLU A 366 7.15 -3.46 -26.35
N ALA A 367 7.92 -2.42 -26.04
CA ALA A 367 7.72 -1.58 -24.85
C ALA A 367 6.32 -0.92 -24.84
N GLU A 368 5.88 -0.40 -25.99
CA GLU A 368 4.53 0.16 -26.14
C GLU A 368 3.44 -0.92 -25.98
N LEU A 369 3.64 -2.10 -26.53
CA LEU A 369 2.71 -3.23 -26.35
C LEU A 369 2.64 -3.66 -24.88
N MET A 370 3.76 -3.70 -24.16
CA MET A 370 3.77 -3.96 -22.72
C MET A 370 2.95 -2.92 -21.96
N GLY A 371 3.16 -1.63 -22.22
CA GLY A 371 2.37 -0.57 -21.58
C GLY A 371 0.87 -0.71 -21.83
N ARG A 372 0.46 -1.08 -23.05
CA ARG A 372 -0.94 -1.35 -23.40
C ARG A 372 -1.48 -2.58 -22.67
N ALA A 373 -0.73 -3.68 -22.65
CA ALA A 373 -1.12 -4.91 -21.95
C ALA A 373 -1.32 -4.66 -20.45
N GLY A 374 -0.41 -3.88 -19.83
CA GLY A 374 -0.55 -3.43 -18.44
C GLY A 374 -1.83 -2.60 -18.23
N ARG A 375 -2.15 -1.69 -19.15
CA ARG A 375 -3.39 -0.88 -19.09
C ARG A 375 -4.64 -1.75 -19.17
N ASP A 376 -4.71 -2.66 -20.12
CA ASP A 376 -5.86 -3.55 -20.29
C ASP A 376 -6.05 -4.43 -19.04
N TYR A 377 -4.96 -4.93 -18.47
CA TYR A 377 -4.97 -5.68 -17.21
C TYR A 377 -5.55 -4.84 -16.06
N VAL A 378 -5.15 -3.58 -15.90
CA VAL A 378 -5.67 -2.69 -14.85
C VAL A 378 -7.15 -2.42 -15.03
N LEU A 379 -7.57 -2.09 -16.26
CA LEU A 379 -8.97 -1.79 -16.54
C LEU A 379 -9.89 -2.99 -16.30
N ALA A 380 -9.44 -4.19 -16.67
CA ALA A 380 -10.21 -5.42 -16.50
C ALA A 380 -10.30 -5.89 -15.03
N ASN A 381 -9.27 -5.61 -14.20
CA ASN A 381 -9.18 -6.22 -12.88
C ASN A 381 -9.29 -5.25 -11.71
N TYR A 382 -8.89 -3.98 -11.87
CA TYR A 382 -8.70 -3.05 -10.77
C TYR A 382 -9.41 -1.71 -10.95
N SER A 383 -10.24 -1.55 -12.00
CA SER A 383 -11.13 -0.40 -12.06
C SER A 383 -12.12 -0.42 -10.89
N TRP A 384 -12.47 0.76 -10.36
CA TRP A 384 -13.39 0.85 -9.22
C TRP A 384 -14.71 0.08 -9.42
N PRO A 385 -15.39 0.12 -10.60
CA PRO A 385 -16.59 -0.67 -10.79
C PRO A 385 -16.39 -2.18 -10.59
N VAL A 386 -15.28 -2.73 -11.07
CA VAL A 386 -14.95 -4.16 -10.94
C VAL A 386 -14.69 -4.53 -9.49
N VAL A 387 -13.86 -3.73 -8.80
CA VAL A 387 -13.49 -4.00 -7.41
C VAL A 387 -14.68 -3.83 -6.48
N LEU A 388 -15.48 -2.79 -6.65
CA LEU A 388 -16.69 -2.59 -5.84
C LEU A 388 -17.69 -3.73 -5.98
N ALA A 389 -17.89 -4.25 -7.20
CA ALA A 389 -18.77 -5.41 -7.40
C ALA A 389 -18.28 -6.66 -6.63
N ARG A 390 -16.95 -6.87 -6.56
CA ARG A 390 -16.37 -7.96 -5.75
C ARG A 390 -16.60 -7.76 -4.26
N PHE A 391 -16.41 -6.53 -3.75
CA PHE A 391 -16.70 -6.21 -2.34
C PHE A 391 -18.19 -6.36 -2.00
N GLU A 392 -19.08 -5.89 -2.87
CA GLU A 392 -20.52 -6.03 -2.69
C GLU A 392 -20.94 -7.51 -2.66
N ALA A 393 -20.37 -8.34 -3.53
CA ALA A 393 -20.61 -9.78 -3.53
C ALA A 393 -20.12 -10.44 -2.23
N LEU A 394 -18.92 -10.05 -1.74
CA LEU A 394 -18.41 -10.54 -0.47
C LEU A 394 -19.32 -10.15 0.71
N PHE A 395 -19.77 -8.89 0.76
CA PHE A 395 -20.58 -8.38 1.86
C PHE A 395 -22.01 -8.94 1.84
N ALA A 396 -22.52 -9.33 0.67
CA ALA A 396 -23.83 -9.98 0.54
C ALA A 396 -23.80 -11.47 0.88
N ALA A 397 -22.63 -12.10 0.89
CA ALA A 397 -22.49 -13.50 1.29
C ALA A 397 -22.74 -13.64 2.79
N PRO A 398 -23.49 -14.67 3.22
CA PRO A 398 -23.74 -14.90 4.66
C PRO A 398 -22.39 -15.11 5.37
N CYS A 399 -22.03 -14.21 6.28
CA CYS A 399 -20.86 -14.38 7.14
C CYS A 399 -21.09 -15.58 8.07
N GLY A 400 -20.46 -16.74 7.75
CA GLY A 400 -20.43 -17.90 8.62
C GLY A 400 -21.52 -18.93 8.37
N GLY A 401 -21.43 -19.60 7.23
CA GLY A 401 -22.01 -20.92 7.04
C GLY A 401 -20.92 -21.98 7.16
N ALA A 402 -20.86 -22.63 8.28
CA ALA A 402 -20.46 -23.95 8.75
C ALA A 402 -19.52 -23.89 9.95
#